data_dbf61cfdf7212689591eed016e5c58a6
#
_entry.id   dbf61cfdf7212689591eed016e5c58a6
#
_cell.length_a   1.000
_cell.length_b   1.000
_cell.length_c   1.000
_cell.angle_alpha   90.00
_cell.angle_beta   90.00
_cell.angle_gamma   90.00
#
_symmetry.space_group_name_H-M   'P 1'
#
loop_
_entity.id
_entity.type
_entity.pdbx_description
1 polymer ?
#
loop_
_entity_poly.entity_id
_entity_poly.type
_entity_poly.pdbx_seq_one_letter_code
_entity_poly.pdbx_strand_id
1 'polypeptide(L)'
;DFNVVSGTWTIVNDRYVSNNRNGRSLATARIGVALPVNTELSSVMRFARNSGYQSNGGLVFDYQDSLNFKYILGSVEGRGWTMGEVVSGSDRTLTTKSATLSQTQDYEVAVVIEGATATLFVDDVETITRTFDGNLNTGSLGLMGVRSKAQFDDIVIREFIPSPDAENDSFQTLVNTAIDLQVLDNDTPVENTTIHVSAVSTTAGGTLEMIDDGTDGLADFVRFTPNQDFRGEVDFSYTVTDNAGQTDVGKVSGVVAADLPVYDDFNDNIAEDFSYAAGTWAAAEGRF
;
A
#
# COMPACT_ATOMS: atom_id res chain seq x y z
N ASP A 1 11.51 -7.19 -25.16
CA ASP A 1 11.90 -6.33 -26.31
C ASP A 1 10.90 -5.21 -26.50
N PHE A 2 11.40 -4.03 -26.89
CA PHE A 2 10.58 -2.85 -27.17
C PHE A 2 10.53 -2.56 -28.67
N ASN A 3 9.38 -2.09 -29.12
CA ASN A 3 9.18 -1.55 -30.45
C ASN A 3 9.26 -0.02 -30.36
N VAL A 4 10.24 0.58 -31.04
CA VAL A 4 10.37 2.04 -31.12
C VAL A 4 9.27 2.59 -32.01
N VAL A 5 8.36 3.35 -31.43
CA VAL A 5 7.24 4.01 -32.13
C VAL A 5 7.68 5.38 -32.64
N SER A 6 8.40 6.14 -31.80
CA SER A 6 8.91 7.45 -32.17
C SER A 6 10.15 7.83 -31.37
N GLY A 7 10.88 8.81 -31.87
CA GLY A 7 12.12 9.30 -31.26
C GLY A 7 13.30 8.37 -31.45
N THR A 8 14.40 8.68 -30.79
CA THR A 8 15.61 7.86 -30.78
C THR A 8 15.79 7.27 -29.39
N TRP A 9 16.09 5.98 -29.36
CA TRP A 9 16.35 5.23 -28.15
C TRP A 9 17.71 4.54 -28.26
N THR A 10 18.47 4.57 -27.19
CA THR A 10 19.81 3.98 -27.13
C THR A 10 20.01 3.31 -25.78
N ILE A 11 20.92 2.33 -25.70
CA ILE A 11 21.38 1.76 -24.44
C ILE A 11 22.67 2.49 -24.05
N VAL A 12 22.70 3.02 -22.83
CA VAL A 12 23.84 3.71 -22.24
C VAL A 12 23.99 3.27 -20.80
N ASN A 13 25.12 2.64 -20.44
CA ASN A 13 25.40 2.10 -19.12
C ASN A 13 24.23 1.21 -18.63
N ASP A 14 23.85 0.25 -19.45
CA ASP A 14 22.77 -0.75 -19.25
C ASP A 14 21.36 -0.17 -19.13
N ARG A 15 21.18 1.15 -19.28
CA ARG A 15 19.88 1.83 -19.26
C ARG A 15 19.35 2.10 -20.66
N TYR A 16 18.04 1.97 -20.82
CA TYR A 16 17.33 2.35 -22.05
C TYR A 16 17.03 3.86 -22.00
N VAL A 17 17.62 4.63 -22.90
CA VAL A 17 17.64 6.10 -22.85
C VAL A 17 16.87 6.69 -24.02
N SER A 18 15.86 7.51 -23.72
CA SER A 18 15.18 8.33 -24.71
C SER A 18 16.06 9.50 -25.16
N ASN A 19 16.01 9.89 -26.44
CA ASN A 19 16.78 11.01 -26.94
C ASN A 19 15.97 11.81 -27.98
N ASN A 20 15.17 12.76 -27.53
CA ASN A 20 14.40 13.64 -28.41
C ASN A 20 14.31 15.06 -27.84
N ARG A 21 14.83 16.04 -28.53
CA ARG A 21 14.82 17.44 -28.09
C ARG A 21 13.48 18.15 -28.30
N ASN A 22 12.77 17.76 -29.36
CA ASN A 22 11.66 18.58 -29.87
C ASN A 22 10.30 17.92 -29.75
N GLY A 23 10.24 16.71 -29.24
CA GLY A 23 8.99 15.95 -29.22
C GLY A 23 8.96 14.85 -28.18
N ARG A 24 8.06 13.92 -28.43
CA ARG A 24 7.84 12.74 -27.62
C ARG A 24 8.61 11.56 -28.22
N SER A 25 9.32 10.83 -27.39
CA SER A 25 9.85 9.50 -27.69
C SER A 25 8.92 8.47 -27.10
N LEU A 26 8.52 7.49 -27.86
CA LEU A 26 7.66 6.38 -27.44
C LEU A 26 8.29 5.05 -27.82
N ALA A 27 8.29 4.11 -26.89
CA ALA A 27 8.65 2.72 -27.14
C ALA A 27 7.62 1.82 -26.43
N THR A 28 7.04 0.87 -27.16
CA THR A 28 6.05 -0.06 -26.61
C THR A 28 6.64 -1.45 -26.45
N ALA A 29 6.24 -2.14 -25.38
CA ALA A 29 6.65 -3.52 -25.14
C ALA A 29 6.05 -4.46 -26.19
N ARG A 30 6.84 -5.40 -26.66
CA ARG A 30 6.39 -6.51 -27.52
C ARG A 30 5.89 -7.64 -26.65
N ILE A 31 4.61 -7.60 -26.32
CA ILE A 31 3.96 -8.63 -25.54
C ILE A 31 3.20 -9.55 -26.51
N GLY A 32 3.60 -10.81 -26.56
CA GLY A 32 3.02 -11.78 -27.49
C GLY A 32 1.66 -12.36 -27.08
N VAL A 33 1.11 -11.87 -25.98
CA VAL A 33 -0.16 -12.32 -25.38
C VAL A 33 -0.99 -11.11 -24.97
N ALA A 34 -2.30 -11.30 -24.76
CA ALA A 34 -3.13 -10.27 -24.15
C ALA A 34 -2.65 -9.96 -22.72
N LEU A 35 -2.73 -8.69 -22.33
CA LEU A 35 -2.45 -8.31 -20.95
C LEU A 35 -3.50 -8.88 -20.00
N PRO A 36 -3.11 -9.35 -18.81
CA PRO A 36 -4.06 -9.64 -17.73
C PRO A 36 -4.94 -8.42 -17.41
N VAL A 37 -6.10 -8.67 -16.80
CA VAL A 37 -7.00 -7.58 -16.36
C VAL A 37 -6.27 -6.68 -15.37
N ASN A 38 -5.52 -7.30 -14.46
CA ASN A 38 -4.68 -6.62 -13.50
C ASN A 38 -3.22 -6.78 -13.93
N THR A 39 -2.55 -5.68 -14.16
CA THR A 39 -1.19 -5.66 -14.71
C THR A 39 -0.36 -4.58 -14.04
N GLU A 40 0.88 -4.90 -13.71
CA GLU A 40 1.88 -3.94 -13.27
C GLU A 40 2.92 -3.72 -14.38
N LEU A 41 3.21 -2.45 -14.64
CA LEU A 41 4.40 -2.02 -15.38
C LEU A 41 5.27 -1.20 -14.45
N SER A 42 6.47 -1.66 -14.16
CA SER A 42 7.44 -0.94 -13.33
C SER A 42 8.77 -0.71 -14.02
N SER A 43 9.52 0.28 -13.54
CA SER A 43 10.88 0.61 -14.01
C SER A 43 11.59 1.49 -13.00
N VAL A 44 12.89 1.31 -12.87
CA VAL A 44 13.77 2.31 -12.24
C VAL A 44 14.03 3.44 -13.23
N MET A 45 13.59 4.65 -12.88
CA MET A 45 13.64 5.83 -13.75
C MET A 45 14.61 6.89 -13.24
N ARG A 46 15.37 7.49 -14.16
CA ARG A 46 16.20 8.68 -13.89
C ARG A 46 15.94 9.79 -14.91
N PHE A 47 15.85 11.01 -14.43
CA PHE A 47 15.60 12.20 -15.23
C PHE A 47 16.90 12.94 -15.56
N ALA A 48 17.74 12.38 -16.44
CA ALA A 48 19.01 12.98 -16.76
C ALA A 48 18.83 14.25 -17.60
N ARG A 49 19.53 15.32 -17.22
CA ARG A 49 19.59 16.57 -17.95
C ARG A 49 20.77 16.57 -18.92
N ASN A 50 20.50 17.06 -20.12
CA ASN A 50 21.56 17.51 -21.02
C ASN A 50 21.19 18.92 -21.55
N SER A 51 22.17 19.73 -21.88
CA SER A 51 21.95 21.09 -22.39
C SER A 51 20.89 21.12 -23.51
N GLY A 52 19.82 21.92 -23.30
CA GLY A 52 18.71 22.06 -24.25
C GLY A 52 17.62 21.02 -24.17
N TYR A 53 17.63 20.14 -23.16
CA TYR A 53 16.55 19.18 -22.87
C TYR A 53 15.80 19.54 -21.60
N GLN A 54 14.53 19.15 -21.56
CA GLN A 54 13.78 19.00 -20.30
C GLN A 54 14.14 17.67 -19.67
N SER A 55 13.69 17.44 -18.44
CA SER A 55 13.94 16.22 -17.69
C SER A 55 12.63 15.53 -17.37
N ASN A 56 11.95 15.04 -18.40
CA ASN A 56 10.61 14.43 -18.30
C ASN A 56 10.66 13.00 -18.83
N GLY A 57 10.17 12.05 -18.06
CA GLY A 57 10.07 10.65 -18.44
C GLY A 57 8.87 9.99 -17.83
N GLY A 58 8.39 8.90 -18.41
CA GLY A 58 7.19 8.25 -17.89
C GLY A 58 6.94 6.87 -18.47
N LEU A 59 5.91 6.24 -17.92
CA LEU A 59 5.36 4.97 -18.38
C LEU A 59 4.10 5.22 -19.19
N VAL A 60 3.87 4.39 -20.20
CA VAL A 60 2.72 4.44 -21.08
C VAL A 60 1.90 3.18 -20.88
N PHE A 61 0.60 3.34 -20.81
CA PHE A 61 -0.35 2.24 -20.68
C PHE A 61 -1.56 2.47 -21.59
N ASP A 62 -2.31 1.42 -21.83
CA ASP A 62 -3.43 1.41 -22.78
C ASP A 62 -3.08 2.10 -24.11
N TYR A 63 -1.89 1.77 -24.64
CA TYR A 63 -1.42 2.32 -25.92
C TYR A 63 -2.12 1.63 -27.08
N GLN A 64 -3.00 2.34 -27.78
CA GLN A 64 -3.67 1.89 -28.99
C GLN A 64 -2.88 2.29 -30.25
N ASP A 65 -2.48 3.54 -30.28
CA ASP A 65 -1.66 4.13 -31.35
C ASP A 65 -0.98 5.44 -30.85
N SER A 66 -0.22 6.10 -31.71
CA SER A 66 0.50 7.35 -31.36
C SER A 66 -0.41 8.56 -31.04
N LEU A 67 -1.70 8.46 -31.32
CA LEU A 67 -2.71 9.49 -31.06
C LEU A 67 -3.65 9.14 -29.90
N ASN A 68 -3.60 7.89 -29.41
CA ASN A 68 -4.52 7.38 -28.39
C ASN A 68 -3.78 6.49 -27.40
N PHE A 69 -3.48 6.99 -26.21
CA PHE A 69 -2.86 6.27 -25.10
C PHE A 69 -2.96 7.02 -23.77
N LYS A 70 -2.65 6.37 -22.69
CA LYS A 70 -2.57 6.96 -21.36
C LYS A 70 -1.13 6.90 -20.85
N TYR A 71 -0.79 7.78 -19.89
CA TYR A 71 0.56 7.87 -19.39
C TYR A 71 0.63 8.38 -17.96
N ILE A 72 1.73 8.03 -17.29
CA ILE A 72 2.28 8.76 -16.15
C ILE A 72 3.55 9.47 -16.60
N LEU A 73 3.81 10.64 -16.07
CA LEU A 73 4.97 11.46 -16.43
C LEU A 73 5.57 12.11 -15.19
N GLY A 74 6.84 11.83 -14.91
CA GLY A 74 7.65 12.58 -13.95
C GLY A 74 8.32 13.77 -14.63
N SER A 75 8.33 14.94 -13.98
CA SER A 75 8.94 16.17 -14.50
C SER A 75 9.74 16.89 -13.42
N VAL A 76 11.02 17.10 -13.68
CA VAL A 76 11.93 17.83 -12.78
C VAL A 76 11.67 19.34 -12.80
N GLU A 77 11.16 19.88 -13.91
CA GLU A 77 10.91 21.31 -14.07
C GLU A 77 9.67 21.83 -13.29
N GLY A 78 9.35 21.21 -12.14
CA GLY A 78 8.47 21.79 -11.13
C GLY A 78 7.02 21.33 -11.15
N ARG A 79 6.69 20.25 -11.87
CA ARG A 79 5.33 19.69 -11.84
C ARG A 79 5.19 18.44 -10.95
N GLY A 80 6.30 17.71 -10.72
CA GLY A 80 6.25 16.43 -10.02
C GLY A 80 5.70 15.32 -10.92
N TRP A 81 4.70 14.59 -10.46
CA TRP A 81 4.10 13.47 -11.17
C TRP A 81 2.75 13.85 -11.77
N THR A 82 2.50 13.38 -12.97
CA THR A 82 1.27 13.65 -13.71
C THR A 82 0.73 12.37 -14.30
N MET A 83 -0.57 12.14 -14.19
CA MET A 83 -1.30 11.14 -14.97
C MET A 83 -2.14 11.85 -16.01
N GLY A 84 -2.09 11.38 -17.25
CA GLY A 84 -2.75 12.01 -18.38
C GLY A 84 -3.10 11.02 -19.50
N GLU A 85 -3.73 11.57 -20.52
CA GLU A 85 -4.10 10.82 -21.72
C GLU A 85 -3.83 11.63 -23.00
N VAL A 86 -3.63 10.93 -24.08
CA VAL A 86 -3.66 11.48 -25.43
C VAL A 86 -4.88 10.89 -26.13
N VAL A 87 -5.79 11.76 -26.60
CA VAL A 87 -7.00 11.36 -27.34
C VAL A 87 -7.05 12.11 -28.65
N SER A 88 -7.06 11.37 -29.76
CA SER A 88 -7.02 11.92 -31.13
C SER A 88 -5.85 12.92 -31.30
N GLY A 89 -4.70 12.60 -30.71
CA GLY A 89 -3.50 13.42 -30.75
C GLY A 89 -3.47 14.64 -29.81
N SER A 90 -4.57 14.90 -29.08
CA SER A 90 -4.63 15.98 -28.10
C SER A 90 -4.22 15.48 -26.72
N ASP A 91 -3.23 16.16 -26.14
CA ASP A 91 -2.68 15.84 -24.80
C ASP A 91 -3.56 16.45 -23.70
N ARG A 92 -3.96 15.66 -22.71
CA ARG A 92 -4.76 16.07 -21.56
C ARG A 92 -4.10 15.62 -20.27
N THR A 93 -3.69 16.57 -19.46
CA THR A 93 -3.34 16.32 -18.05
C THR A 93 -4.61 16.12 -17.24
N LEU A 94 -4.74 14.99 -16.57
CA LEU A 94 -5.92 14.62 -15.79
C LEU A 94 -5.73 14.84 -14.30
N THR A 95 -4.56 14.46 -13.77
CA THR A 95 -4.22 14.59 -12.34
C THR A 95 -2.74 14.91 -12.20
N THR A 96 -2.39 15.76 -11.23
CA THR A 96 -1.00 16.11 -10.91
C THR A 96 -0.77 16.04 -9.40
N LYS A 97 0.32 15.40 -9.01
CA LYS A 97 0.86 15.41 -7.65
C LYS A 97 2.16 16.20 -7.63
N SER A 98 2.17 17.32 -6.95
CA SER A 98 3.36 18.15 -6.82
C SER A 98 4.45 17.43 -6.05
N ALA A 99 5.65 17.37 -6.62
CA ALA A 99 6.84 16.81 -5.99
C ALA A 99 8.09 17.50 -6.57
N THR A 100 9.15 17.58 -5.78
CA THR A 100 10.46 18.03 -6.26
C THR A 100 11.28 16.82 -6.69
N LEU A 101 11.44 16.62 -7.99
CA LEU A 101 12.21 15.51 -8.53
C LEU A 101 13.66 15.92 -8.79
N SER A 102 14.58 14.98 -8.51
CA SER A 102 16.03 15.15 -8.72
C SER A 102 16.46 14.56 -10.06
N GLN A 103 17.47 15.17 -10.67
CA GLN A 103 18.10 14.66 -11.91
C GLN A 103 19.16 13.58 -11.65
N THR A 104 19.57 13.41 -10.40
CA THR A 104 20.65 12.50 -9.98
C THR A 104 20.14 11.32 -9.16
N GLN A 105 18.85 11.31 -8.82
CA GLN A 105 18.21 10.23 -8.08
C GLN A 105 17.52 9.27 -9.03
N ASP A 106 17.56 8.00 -8.71
CA ASP A 106 16.71 6.98 -9.30
C ASP A 106 15.40 6.93 -8.50
N TYR A 107 14.32 6.66 -9.20
CA TYR A 107 12.97 6.47 -8.66
C TYR A 107 12.46 5.10 -9.09
N GLU A 108 12.00 4.30 -8.18
CA GLU A 108 11.23 3.10 -8.49
C GLU A 108 9.80 3.54 -8.83
N VAL A 109 9.38 3.32 -10.06
CA VAL A 109 8.10 3.81 -10.57
C VAL A 109 7.31 2.64 -11.11
N ALA A 110 6.10 2.46 -10.56
CA ALA A 110 5.17 1.46 -11.05
C ALA A 110 3.82 2.08 -11.40
N VAL A 111 3.20 1.60 -12.46
CA VAL A 111 1.77 1.78 -12.71
C VAL A 111 1.09 0.43 -12.58
N VAL A 112 0.18 0.34 -11.61
CA VAL A 112 -0.68 -0.81 -11.41
C VAL A 112 -2.01 -0.52 -12.08
N ILE A 113 -2.46 -1.45 -12.90
CA ILE A 113 -3.73 -1.39 -13.64
C ILE A 113 -4.64 -2.46 -13.08
N GLU A 114 -5.83 -2.06 -12.62
CA GLU A 114 -6.89 -2.94 -12.14
C GLU A 114 -8.18 -2.59 -12.88
N GLY A 115 -8.46 -3.36 -13.94
CA GLY A 115 -9.59 -3.09 -14.83
C GLY A 115 -9.53 -1.70 -15.46
N ALA A 116 -10.35 -0.77 -15.00
CA ALA A 116 -10.44 0.61 -15.46
C ALA A 116 -9.61 1.61 -14.62
N THR A 117 -9.01 1.15 -13.52
CA THR A 117 -8.26 2.01 -12.61
C THR A 117 -6.76 1.86 -12.82
N ALA A 118 -6.05 2.98 -12.83
CA ALA A 118 -4.59 3.02 -12.82
C ALA A 118 -4.09 3.73 -11.57
N THR A 119 -3.15 3.11 -10.87
CA THR A 119 -2.49 3.67 -9.68
C THR A 119 -1.00 3.80 -9.93
N LEU A 120 -0.47 5.00 -9.70
CA LEU A 120 0.95 5.28 -9.73
C LEU A 120 1.55 5.09 -8.34
N PHE A 121 2.56 4.24 -8.25
CA PHE A 121 3.45 4.13 -7.09
C PHE A 121 4.81 4.74 -7.43
N VAL A 122 5.41 5.44 -6.46
CA VAL A 122 6.77 5.99 -6.55
C VAL A 122 7.49 5.64 -5.25
N ASP A 123 8.57 4.88 -5.36
CA ASP A 123 9.33 4.37 -4.21
C ASP A 123 8.38 3.68 -3.19
N ASP A 124 7.52 2.78 -3.71
CA ASP A 124 6.47 2.03 -3.02
C ASP A 124 5.34 2.88 -2.38
N VAL A 125 5.31 4.19 -2.65
CA VAL A 125 4.26 5.07 -2.10
C VAL A 125 3.20 5.35 -3.16
N GLU A 126 1.93 5.05 -2.85
CA GLU A 126 0.81 5.44 -3.67
C GLU A 126 0.79 6.97 -3.86
N THR A 127 0.84 7.39 -5.10
CA THR A 127 1.04 8.79 -5.47
C THR A 127 -0.16 9.39 -6.20
N ILE A 128 -0.71 8.69 -7.17
CA ILE A 128 -1.89 9.10 -7.94
C ILE A 128 -2.72 7.86 -8.27
N THR A 129 -4.00 7.90 -7.96
CA THR A 129 -4.98 6.89 -8.40
C THR A 129 -6.06 7.55 -9.25
N ARG A 130 -6.44 6.89 -10.34
CA ARG A 130 -7.49 7.37 -11.25
C ARG A 130 -8.23 6.24 -11.94
N THR A 131 -9.56 6.34 -11.97
CA THR A 131 -10.43 5.50 -12.79
C THR A 131 -10.71 6.20 -14.13
N PHE A 132 -10.67 5.44 -15.22
CA PHE A 132 -10.92 5.86 -16.60
C PHE A 132 -12.23 5.27 -17.13
N ASP A 133 -12.65 5.74 -18.29
CA ASP A 133 -13.79 5.16 -19.01
C ASP A 133 -13.34 3.89 -19.76
N GLY A 134 -13.57 2.71 -19.19
CA GLY A 134 -13.27 1.40 -19.78
C GLY A 134 -11.93 0.80 -19.35
N ASN A 135 -11.77 -0.49 -19.62
CA ASN A 135 -10.59 -1.27 -19.22
C ASN A 135 -9.31 -0.78 -19.90
N LEU A 136 -8.22 -0.81 -19.13
CA LEU A 136 -6.92 -0.30 -19.53
C LEU A 136 -5.95 -1.36 -20.08
N ASN A 137 -6.37 -2.62 -20.10
CA ASN A 137 -5.57 -3.75 -20.58
C ASN A 137 -5.76 -4.07 -22.07
N THR A 138 -6.46 -3.22 -22.82
CA THR A 138 -6.76 -3.43 -24.24
C THR A 138 -5.65 -2.96 -25.17
N GLY A 139 -4.77 -2.08 -24.69
CA GLY A 139 -3.63 -1.54 -25.42
C GLY A 139 -2.29 -2.12 -24.94
N SER A 140 -1.20 -1.63 -25.54
CA SER A 140 0.16 -2.00 -25.13
C SER A 140 0.66 -1.14 -23.97
N LEU A 141 1.69 -1.63 -23.30
CA LEU A 141 2.46 -0.91 -22.28
C LEU A 141 3.77 -0.37 -22.89
N GLY A 142 4.35 0.65 -22.25
CA GLY A 142 5.59 1.20 -22.81
C GLY A 142 6.22 2.31 -22.00
N LEU A 143 7.20 2.96 -22.62
CA LEU A 143 8.03 4.02 -22.07
C LEU A 143 7.86 5.30 -22.85
N MET A 144 7.96 6.43 -22.18
CA MET A 144 7.86 7.74 -22.79
C MET A 144 8.96 8.70 -22.29
N GLY A 145 9.59 9.42 -23.22
CA GLY A 145 10.40 10.59 -22.92
C GLY A 145 9.83 11.81 -23.61
N VAL A 146 9.70 12.95 -22.93
CA VAL A 146 9.18 14.18 -23.52
C VAL A 146 10.25 15.27 -23.48
N ARG A 147 10.84 15.60 -24.64
CA ARG A 147 11.94 16.56 -24.79
C ARG A 147 13.10 16.28 -23.82
N SER A 148 13.43 15.01 -23.62
CA SER A 148 14.26 14.57 -22.50
C SER A 148 15.30 13.53 -22.91
N LYS A 149 16.18 13.24 -21.96
CA LYS A 149 17.03 12.05 -21.88
C LYS A 149 16.62 11.21 -20.67
N ALA A 150 15.33 10.88 -20.55
CA ALA A 150 14.87 9.96 -19.53
C ALA A 150 15.54 8.60 -19.70
N GLN A 151 15.95 8.01 -18.60
CA GLN A 151 16.63 6.72 -18.51
C GLN A 151 15.73 5.74 -17.76
N PHE A 152 15.70 4.52 -18.27
CA PHE A 152 14.87 3.43 -17.75
C PHE A 152 15.73 2.19 -17.54
N ASP A 153 15.55 1.53 -16.41
CA ASP A 153 16.23 0.31 -16.02
C ASP A 153 15.22 -0.62 -15.33
N ASP A 154 15.57 -1.88 -15.16
CA ASP A 154 14.77 -2.89 -14.44
C ASP A 154 13.29 -2.87 -14.83
N ILE A 155 13.01 -2.86 -16.15
CA ILE A 155 11.66 -2.77 -16.67
C ILE A 155 10.97 -4.12 -16.50
N VAL A 156 9.89 -4.15 -15.71
CA VAL A 156 9.10 -5.35 -15.44
C VAL A 156 7.65 -5.12 -15.90
N ILE A 157 7.08 -6.13 -16.54
CA ILE A 157 5.65 -6.23 -16.82
C ILE A 157 5.22 -7.59 -16.28
N ARG A 158 4.27 -7.57 -15.35
CA ARG A 158 3.75 -8.79 -14.73
C ARG A 158 2.25 -8.69 -14.47
N GLU A 159 1.63 -9.82 -14.26
CA GLU A 159 0.31 -9.86 -13.65
C GLU A 159 0.42 -9.28 -12.24
N PHE A 160 -0.47 -8.35 -11.92
CA PHE A 160 -0.64 -7.84 -10.58
C PHE A 160 -1.73 -8.66 -9.89
N ILE A 161 -1.39 -9.26 -8.77
CA ILE A 161 -2.33 -9.99 -7.94
C ILE A 161 -2.58 -9.12 -6.72
N PRO A 162 -3.74 -8.45 -6.62
CA PRO A 162 -4.04 -7.61 -5.47
C PRO A 162 -4.07 -8.46 -4.19
N SER A 163 -3.66 -7.88 -3.08
CA SER A 163 -3.77 -8.47 -1.74
C SER A 163 -4.95 -7.86 -0.99
N PRO A 164 -5.50 -8.54 0.01
CA PRO A 164 -6.42 -7.90 0.96
C PRO A 164 -5.73 -6.73 1.66
N ASP A 165 -6.52 -5.83 2.21
CA ASP A 165 -6.03 -4.68 2.99
C ASP A 165 -6.46 -4.87 4.45
N ALA A 166 -5.47 -5.11 5.31
CA ALA A 166 -5.65 -5.35 6.74
C ALA A 166 -5.50 -4.04 7.53
N GLU A 167 -6.60 -3.56 8.07
CA GLU A 167 -6.65 -2.36 8.89
C GLU A 167 -6.28 -2.66 10.35
N ASN A 168 -5.85 -1.62 11.07
CA ASN A 168 -5.48 -1.80 12.47
C ASN A 168 -6.69 -1.82 13.39
N ASP A 169 -6.63 -2.68 14.42
CA ASP A 169 -7.67 -2.86 15.42
C ASP A 169 -7.30 -2.35 16.79
N SER A 170 -8.32 -2.16 17.62
CA SER A 170 -8.13 -1.88 19.03
C SER A 170 -9.17 -2.57 19.90
N PHE A 171 -8.80 -2.94 21.15
CA PHE A 171 -9.71 -3.55 22.09
C PHE A 171 -9.46 -3.10 23.53
N GLN A 172 -10.46 -3.35 24.36
CA GLN A 172 -10.35 -3.26 25.81
C GLN A 172 -11.04 -4.46 26.45
N THR A 173 -10.40 -5.08 27.43
CA THR A 173 -11.00 -6.15 28.24
C THR A 173 -10.63 -5.96 29.71
N LEU A 174 -11.29 -6.75 30.58
CA LEU A 174 -11.00 -6.75 32.02
C LEU A 174 -9.96 -7.83 32.35
N VAL A 175 -9.33 -7.66 33.50
CA VAL A 175 -8.41 -8.66 34.06
C VAL A 175 -9.10 -10.03 34.14
N ASN A 176 -8.39 -11.09 33.77
CA ASN A 176 -8.88 -12.47 33.74
C ASN A 176 -10.10 -12.72 32.83
N THR A 177 -10.43 -11.79 31.92
CA THR A 177 -11.59 -11.90 31.03
C THR A 177 -11.11 -12.04 29.58
N ALA A 178 -11.37 -13.21 28.98
CA ALA A 178 -11.08 -13.43 27.56
C ALA A 178 -12.05 -12.61 26.68
N ILE A 179 -11.56 -12.22 25.49
CA ILE A 179 -12.33 -11.47 24.50
C ILE A 179 -12.10 -12.06 23.10
N ASP A 180 -13.18 -12.12 22.31
CA ASP A 180 -13.14 -12.45 20.88
C ASP A 180 -13.06 -11.19 20.07
N LEU A 181 -12.00 -11.06 19.29
CA LEU A 181 -11.67 -9.89 18.48
C LEU A 181 -12.00 -10.18 17.02
N GLN A 182 -13.00 -9.49 16.49
CA GLN A 182 -13.44 -9.60 15.10
C GLN A 182 -12.50 -8.76 14.22
N VAL A 183 -11.25 -9.19 14.13
CA VAL A 183 -10.17 -8.44 13.45
C VAL A 183 -10.38 -8.29 11.94
N LEU A 184 -11.28 -9.08 11.34
CA LEU A 184 -11.59 -9.00 9.92
C LEU A 184 -12.73 -8.01 9.58
N ASP A 185 -13.42 -7.45 10.60
CA ASP A 185 -14.62 -6.62 10.37
C ASP A 185 -14.34 -5.32 9.63
N ASN A 186 -13.14 -4.76 9.78
CA ASN A 186 -12.68 -3.53 9.13
C ASN A 186 -11.74 -3.79 7.94
N ASP A 187 -11.34 -5.05 7.71
CA ASP A 187 -10.48 -5.43 6.61
C ASP A 187 -11.21 -5.44 5.27
N THR A 188 -10.49 -5.14 4.21
CA THR A 188 -11.06 -5.11 2.86
C THR A 188 -10.56 -6.30 2.04
N PRO A 189 -11.43 -7.28 1.70
CA PRO A 189 -11.07 -8.33 0.77
C PRO A 189 -10.92 -7.80 -0.66
N VAL A 190 -10.11 -8.47 -1.47
CA VAL A 190 -10.11 -8.25 -2.92
C VAL A 190 -11.48 -8.64 -3.49
N GLU A 191 -11.94 -7.94 -4.52
CA GLU A 191 -13.23 -8.22 -5.17
C GLU A 191 -13.37 -9.70 -5.55
N ASN A 192 -14.49 -10.32 -5.16
CA ASN A 192 -14.80 -11.74 -5.35
C ASN A 192 -13.87 -12.72 -4.59
N THR A 193 -13.18 -12.28 -3.56
CA THR A 193 -12.43 -13.14 -2.65
C THR A 193 -13.05 -13.16 -1.25
N THR A 194 -12.66 -14.16 -0.46
CA THR A 194 -12.93 -14.25 0.98
C THR A 194 -11.62 -14.19 1.73
N ILE A 195 -11.63 -13.66 2.94
CA ILE A 195 -10.45 -13.52 3.78
C ILE A 195 -10.62 -14.29 5.09
N HIS A 196 -9.50 -14.70 5.67
CA HIS A 196 -9.43 -15.38 6.97
C HIS A 196 -8.14 -15.02 7.71
N VAL A 197 -8.11 -15.23 9.01
CA VAL A 197 -6.88 -15.08 9.81
C VAL A 197 -6.00 -16.31 9.62
N SER A 198 -4.82 -16.14 9.06
CA SER A 198 -3.89 -17.26 8.80
C SER A 198 -2.74 -17.36 9.80
N ALA A 199 -2.42 -16.29 10.52
CA ALA A 199 -1.41 -16.27 11.57
C ALA A 199 -1.66 -15.15 12.58
N VAL A 200 -1.16 -15.33 13.81
CA VAL A 200 -1.05 -14.29 14.83
C VAL A 200 0.37 -14.28 15.41
N SER A 201 0.89 -13.11 15.76
CA SER A 201 2.16 -13.00 16.47
C SER A 201 1.97 -13.37 17.95
N THR A 202 3.08 -13.45 18.69
CA THR A 202 3.02 -13.63 20.16
C THR A 202 2.80 -12.29 20.86
N THR A 203 2.18 -12.33 22.05
CA THR A 203 2.06 -11.18 22.95
C THR A 203 2.52 -11.55 24.36
N ALA A 204 3.01 -10.57 25.10
CA ALA A 204 3.47 -10.80 26.47
C ALA A 204 2.33 -10.82 27.51
N GLY A 205 1.19 -10.20 27.21
CA GLY A 205 0.10 -9.98 28.15
C GLY A 205 -0.90 -11.13 28.28
N GLY A 206 -0.80 -12.16 27.43
CA GLY A 206 -1.79 -13.24 27.39
C GLY A 206 -1.48 -14.28 26.31
N THR A 207 -2.49 -15.05 25.97
CA THR A 207 -2.44 -16.04 24.86
C THR A 207 -3.42 -15.64 23.77
N LEU A 208 -3.04 -15.96 22.53
CA LEU A 208 -3.83 -15.75 21.33
C LEU A 208 -4.22 -17.10 20.73
N GLU A 209 -5.45 -17.24 20.31
CA GLU A 209 -5.98 -18.40 19.63
C GLU A 209 -6.77 -17.94 18.40
N MET A 210 -6.49 -18.51 17.25
CA MET A 210 -7.26 -18.31 16.03
C MET A 210 -8.50 -19.21 16.08
N ILE A 211 -9.69 -18.64 15.92
CA ILE A 211 -10.97 -19.33 16.09
C ILE A 211 -11.69 -19.38 14.74
N ASP A 212 -12.09 -20.59 14.35
CA ASP A 212 -13.04 -20.86 13.26
C ASP A 212 -14.47 -20.83 13.84
N ASP A 213 -15.39 -20.12 13.22
CA ASP A 213 -16.81 -20.11 13.62
C ASP A 213 -17.54 -21.42 13.24
N GLY A 214 -16.84 -22.33 12.55
CA GLY A 214 -17.31 -23.67 12.17
C GLY A 214 -17.95 -23.74 10.78
N THR A 215 -17.78 -22.73 9.93
CA THR A 215 -18.41 -22.70 8.59
C THR A 215 -17.52 -23.33 7.51
N ASP A 216 -16.19 -23.10 7.53
CA ASP A 216 -15.29 -23.50 6.44
C ASP A 216 -13.94 -24.09 6.90
N GLY A 217 -13.65 -24.11 8.19
CA GLY A 217 -12.39 -24.61 8.77
C GLY A 217 -11.26 -23.60 8.73
N LEU A 218 -11.58 -22.33 8.45
CA LEU A 218 -10.64 -21.21 8.47
C LEU A 218 -10.94 -20.31 9.67
N ALA A 219 -9.94 -19.61 10.18
CA ALA A 219 -10.15 -18.77 11.35
C ALA A 219 -10.78 -17.42 10.97
N ASP A 220 -11.89 -17.09 11.66
CA ASP A 220 -12.69 -15.88 11.43
C ASP A 220 -12.33 -14.75 12.38
N PHE A 221 -11.83 -15.09 13.57
CA PHE A 221 -11.49 -14.11 14.59
C PHE A 221 -10.36 -14.59 15.49
N VAL A 222 -9.85 -13.70 16.34
CA VAL A 222 -8.79 -13.99 17.31
C VAL A 222 -9.34 -13.89 18.73
N ARG A 223 -9.21 -14.97 19.52
CA ARG A 223 -9.47 -14.93 20.96
C ARG A 223 -8.20 -14.55 21.69
N PHE A 224 -8.27 -13.46 22.45
CA PHE A 224 -7.25 -13.08 23.42
C PHE A 224 -7.68 -13.48 24.82
N THR A 225 -6.80 -14.19 25.53
CA THR A 225 -7.00 -14.54 26.95
C THR A 225 -5.85 -13.92 27.76
N PRO A 226 -6.13 -12.93 28.63
CA PRO A 226 -5.12 -12.33 29.48
C PRO A 226 -4.44 -13.38 30.39
N ASN A 227 -3.16 -13.20 30.66
CA ASN A 227 -2.50 -13.94 31.74
C ASN A 227 -3.18 -13.61 33.07
N GLN A 228 -3.09 -14.53 34.02
CA GLN A 228 -3.68 -14.33 35.35
C GLN A 228 -3.20 -13.01 35.96
N ASP A 229 -4.15 -12.17 36.36
CA ASP A 229 -3.95 -10.88 37.03
C ASP A 229 -3.13 -9.85 36.21
N PHE A 230 -2.90 -10.09 34.92
CA PHE A 230 -2.23 -9.14 34.03
C PHE A 230 -3.09 -7.88 33.85
N ARG A 231 -2.41 -6.73 33.90
CA ARG A 231 -2.98 -5.39 33.62
C ARG A 231 -1.97 -4.60 32.78
N GLY A 232 -2.45 -3.87 31.81
CA GLY A 232 -1.61 -3.03 30.95
C GLY A 232 -1.91 -3.15 29.49
N GLU A 233 -1.02 -2.59 28.70
CA GLU A 233 -1.11 -2.58 27.25
C GLU A 233 -0.74 -3.95 26.66
N VAL A 234 -1.40 -4.28 25.54
CA VAL A 234 -1.21 -5.51 24.76
C VAL A 234 -1.13 -5.12 23.31
N ASP A 235 -0.05 -5.53 22.65
CA ASP A 235 0.13 -5.38 21.23
C ASP A 235 0.44 -6.73 20.60
N PHE A 236 -0.13 -6.94 19.42
CA PHE A 236 0.19 -8.08 18.55
C PHE A 236 -0.16 -7.75 17.10
N SER A 237 0.21 -8.62 16.17
CA SER A 237 -0.22 -8.54 14.77
C SER A 237 -0.92 -9.82 14.35
N TYR A 238 -1.80 -9.70 13.37
CA TYR A 238 -2.41 -10.83 12.69
C TYR A 238 -2.11 -10.75 11.18
N THR A 239 -2.13 -11.88 10.51
CA THR A 239 -2.02 -11.97 9.06
C THR A 239 -3.38 -12.38 8.51
N VAL A 240 -3.91 -11.56 7.62
CA VAL A 240 -5.06 -11.92 6.81
C VAL A 240 -4.58 -12.59 5.52
N THR A 241 -5.30 -13.62 5.08
CA THR A 241 -5.01 -14.31 3.82
C THR A 241 -6.31 -14.48 3.03
N ASP A 242 -6.26 -14.22 1.74
CA ASP A 242 -7.39 -14.47 0.85
C ASP A 242 -7.39 -15.89 0.27
N ASN A 243 -8.47 -16.28 -0.41
CA ASN A 243 -8.58 -17.58 -1.06
C ASN A 243 -7.67 -17.75 -2.31
N ALA A 244 -6.97 -16.70 -2.75
CA ALA A 244 -5.92 -16.75 -3.76
C ALA A 244 -4.51 -16.91 -3.15
N GLY A 245 -4.40 -16.87 -1.81
CA GLY A 245 -3.16 -16.99 -1.06
C GLY A 245 -2.37 -15.69 -0.92
N GLN A 246 -3.00 -14.52 -1.23
CA GLN A 246 -2.40 -13.22 -0.99
C GLN A 246 -2.61 -12.82 0.47
N THR A 247 -1.68 -12.06 1.03
CA THR A 247 -1.66 -11.75 2.46
C THR A 247 -1.39 -10.28 2.73
N ASP A 248 -1.93 -9.80 3.87
CA ASP A 248 -1.53 -8.53 4.48
C ASP A 248 -1.50 -8.66 6.01
N VAL A 249 -0.98 -7.64 6.71
CA VAL A 249 -0.74 -7.71 8.16
C VAL A 249 -1.34 -6.50 8.87
N GLY A 250 -2.37 -6.77 9.67
CA GLY A 250 -2.96 -5.81 10.60
C GLY A 250 -2.28 -5.83 11.99
N LYS A 251 -2.38 -4.72 12.70
CA LYS A 251 -1.91 -4.58 14.10
C LYS A 251 -3.09 -4.42 15.02
N VAL A 252 -2.99 -5.06 16.18
CA VAL A 252 -4.00 -4.95 17.24
C VAL A 252 -3.35 -4.34 18.47
N SER A 253 -3.93 -3.25 18.98
CA SER A 253 -3.52 -2.61 20.22
C SER A 253 -4.64 -2.65 21.22
N GLY A 254 -4.37 -3.11 22.44
CA GLY A 254 -5.40 -3.26 23.45
C GLY A 254 -4.96 -2.90 24.86
N VAL A 255 -5.93 -2.84 25.76
CA VAL A 255 -5.69 -2.60 27.19
C VAL A 255 -6.47 -3.61 28.02
N VAL A 256 -5.76 -4.29 28.91
CA VAL A 256 -6.38 -5.07 29.99
C VAL A 256 -6.53 -4.18 31.21
N ALA A 257 -7.75 -3.78 31.51
CA ALA A 257 -8.09 -2.89 32.61
C ALA A 257 -8.39 -3.66 33.91
N ALA A 258 -8.29 -2.98 35.03
CA ALA A 258 -8.79 -3.50 36.29
C ALA A 258 -10.29 -3.76 36.20
N ASP A 259 -10.74 -4.74 36.95
CA ASP A 259 -12.18 -4.97 37.11
C ASP A 259 -12.83 -3.76 37.80
N LEU A 260 -13.96 -3.29 37.29
CA LEU A 260 -14.71 -2.17 37.88
C LEU A 260 -16.10 -2.64 38.29
N PRO A 261 -16.57 -2.15 39.40
CA PRO A 261 -16.02 -1.14 40.31
C PRO A 261 -14.82 -1.65 41.12
N VAL A 262 -13.78 -0.82 41.27
CA VAL A 262 -12.71 -1.04 42.25
C VAL A 262 -13.37 -0.98 43.62
N TYR A 263 -13.33 -2.06 44.35
CA TYR A 263 -13.93 -2.15 45.69
C TYR A 263 -12.83 -2.53 46.68
N ASP A 264 -12.36 -1.54 47.41
CA ASP A 264 -11.44 -1.73 48.51
C ASP A 264 -12.18 -1.34 49.82
N ASP A 265 -12.34 -2.29 50.71
CA ASP A 265 -13.01 -2.05 51.99
C ASP A 265 -12.08 -1.53 53.09
N PHE A 266 -10.78 -1.38 52.73
CA PHE A 266 -9.69 -0.89 53.56
C PHE A 266 -9.57 -1.62 54.95
N ASN A 267 -10.12 -2.83 55.07
CA ASN A 267 -10.10 -3.58 56.31
C ASN A 267 -8.70 -4.10 56.71
N ASP A 268 -7.80 -4.21 55.76
CA ASP A 268 -6.40 -4.59 55.94
C ASP A 268 -5.44 -3.40 56.10
N ASN A 269 -5.96 -2.19 56.01
CA ASN A 269 -5.22 -0.92 56.01
C ASN A 269 -4.31 -0.74 54.76
N ILE A 270 -4.61 -1.38 53.65
CA ILE A 270 -3.91 -1.26 52.37
C ILE A 270 -4.89 -0.74 51.31
N ALA A 271 -4.49 0.22 50.51
CA ALA A 271 -5.23 0.69 49.35
C ALA A 271 -4.64 0.05 48.09
N GLU A 272 -5.00 -1.21 47.81
CA GLU A 272 -4.34 -2.02 46.76
C GLU A 272 -4.64 -1.51 45.36
N ASP A 273 -5.83 -0.96 45.16
CA ASP A 273 -6.32 -0.53 43.86
C ASP A 273 -6.17 0.98 43.62
N PHE A 274 -5.58 1.72 44.54
CA PHE A 274 -5.37 3.16 44.41
C PHE A 274 -3.91 3.56 44.38
N SER A 275 -3.55 4.48 43.51
CA SER A 275 -2.24 5.12 43.46
C SER A 275 -2.31 6.57 43.90
N TYR A 276 -1.31 7.02 44.69
CA TYR A 276 -1.25 8.40 45.15
C TYR A 276 -0.68 9.34 44.08
N ALA A 277 -1.47 10.33 43.67
CA ALA A 277 -0.98 11.37 42.75
C ALA A 277 -0.13 12.45 43.50
N ALA A 278 -0.51 12.75 44.75
CA ALA A 278 0.25 13.66 45.64
C ALA A 278 -0.28 13.52 47.05
N GLY A 279 0.59 13.80 48.03
CA GLY A 279 0.24 13.78 49.47
C GLY A 279 0.47 12.41 50.11
N THR A 280 0.13 12.34 51.43
CA THR A 280 0.17 11.10 52.24
C THR A 280 -1.24 10.71 52.61
N TRP A 281 -1.59 9.47 52.30
CA TRP A 281 -2.88 8.90 52.65
C TRP A 281 -2.63 7.72 53.57
N ALA A 282 -3.55 7.48 54.48
CA ALA A 282 -3.55 6.29 55.32
C ALA A 282 -4.96 5.85 55.60
N ALA A 283 -5.21 4.55 55.48
CA ALA A 283 -6.46 3.97 55.90
C ALA A 283 -6.56 4.00 57.47
N ALA A 284 -7.66 4.45 57.95
CA ALA A 284 -7.94 4.45 59.39
C ALA A 284 -9.40 3.98 59.62
N GLU A 285 -9.56 2.93 60.38
CA GLU A 285 -10.87 2.34 60.70
C GLU A 285 -11.73 1.99 59.44
N GLY A 286 -11.08 1.47 58.40
CA GLY A 286 -11.76 1.09 57.15
C GLY A 286 -12.24 2.28 56.29
N ARG A 287 -11.62 3.44 56.43
CA ARG A 287 -11.89 4.65 55.62
C ARG A 287 -10.61 5.35 55.22
N PHE A 288 -10.66 5.93 54.01
CA PHE A 288 -9.56 6.74 53.45
C PHE A 288 -9.85 8.20 53.52
#